data_9c2d9c0a9d7ee321b76a09d6ae6afcae
#
_entry.id   9c2d9c0a9d7ee321b76a09d6ae6afcae
#
_cell.length_a   1.000
_cell.length_b   1.000
_cell.length_c   1.000
_cell.angle_alpha   90.00
_cell.angle_beta   90.00
_cell.angle_gamma   90.00
#
_symmetry.space_group_name_H-M   'P 1'
#
loop_
_entity.id
_entity.type
_entity.pdbx_description
1 polymer ?
#
loop_
_entity_poly.entity_id
_entity_poly.type
_entity_poly.pdbx_seq_one_letter_code
_entity_poly.pdbx_strand_id
1 'polypeptide(L)'
;MSIPINLFDWHCRAIHNVRSDPKNRGLAESIRVALKERKFQLIKEFTIFLCEAKLKDDEVLSILKDAKEVVQHLTPVFLKAVKALLSLNWKKRSSEIIEAYIEFYVDLLMTHNQYLSIGVFKLIEHWIPEKSDKFDWVKGCPSERSRLQLKAVHDVLNRILNAAPMTFQFVCKTITDKFPYYKRPAYVTAGYVYNVLWLIEYKPIFEEPMLQLVLQRFLLLDVNAPREEIGAETDDEDDNVDADRVFQMDDVSSYTKTEKTVKHPVGKTLDICLFMLYRFIDEKCRIHKNSTGEQRSTAKRIFNLLLHIFDDTLLPSYNTHHVQFVLFYVTSIRVAYSEAFLDLLWQKVQNPQISPIIGHAAVGYMTSFLSRARFLPLSLVQYYLKKMSIWAHTYIDDSSKKTLTWSFGAHLVFYSVCETIFYLIASRARYLTDSSKDLHFLECLQLSRIAGCHLNPLRYCLASVATAFADVSRTYQLAYCYTVLHSSPRRKLPIVSVRGKCKTEEKLETLFPFNHYVLKLSKKYIEANFIVHQCKGTDNCVCGSTNKSLSTPPDDEEDDFIISDMLKHLEMSTKQ
;
A
#
# COMPACT_ATOMS: atom_id res chain seq x y z
N MET A 1 -53.92 -7.50 -5.03
CA MET A 1 -54.26 -6.30 -5.81
C MET A 1 -53.53 -5.11 -5.24
N SER A 2 -52.37 -4.79 -5.80
CA SER A 2 -51.48 -3.67 -5.37
C SER A 2 -51.66 -2.54 -6.35
N ILE A 3 -52.13 -1.41 -5.87
CA ILE A 3 -52.29 -0.19 -6.65
C ILE A 3 -50.95 0.53 -6.64
N PRO A 4 -50.30 0.83 -7.77
CA PRO A 4 -49.12 1.64 -7.79
C PRO A 4 -49.51 3.11 -7.60
N ILE A 5 -49.10 3.71 -6.47
CA ILE A 5 -49.20 5.16 -6.23
C ILE A 5 -48.19 5.83 -7.11
N ASN A 6 -48.67 6.52 -8.12
CA ASN A 6 -47.91 7.29 -9.09
C ASN A 6 -47.33 8.53 -8.42
N LEU A 7 -46.03 8.49 -8.08
CA LEU A 7 -45.28 9.61 -7.48
C LEU A 7 -45.19 10.84 -8.40
N PHE A 8 -45.51 10.70 -9.68
CA PHE A 8 -45.43 11.77 -10.67
C PHE A 8 -46.60 12.76 -10.63
N ASP A 9 -47.76 12.34 -10.12
CA ASP A 9 -48.96 13.19 -10.13
C ASP A 9 -48.98 14.21 -8.97
N TRP A 10 -48.09 14.06 -7.98
CA TRP A 10 -47.98 15.02 -6.88
C TRP A 10 -47.14 16.25 -7.24
N HIS A 11 -46.22 16.13 -8.18
CA HIS A 11 -45.33 17.23 -8.60
C HIS A 11 -46.07 18.29 -9.46
N CYS A 12 -47.07 17.89 -10.26
CA CYS A 12 -47.78 18.82 -11.12
C CYS A 12 -48.86 19.64 -10.40
N ARG A 13 -49.40 19.17 -9.28
CA ARG A 13 -50.44 19.93 -8.55
C ARG A 13 -49.94 20.97 -7.56
N ALA A 14 -48.65 20.88 -7.15
CA ALA A 14 -48.04 21.87 -6.25
C ALA A 14 -47.65 23.18 -6.96
N ILE A 15 -47.50 23.17 -8.26
CA ILE A 15 -46.99 24.33 -9.05
C ILE A 15 -48.06 25.39 -9.35
N HIS A 16 -49.36 25.09 -9.18
CA HIS A 16 -50.42 25.99 -9.68
C HIS A 16 -51.09 26.87 -8.62
N ASN A 17 -50.70 26.86 -7.35
CA ASN A 17 -51.44 27.63 -6.32
C ASN A 17 -50.61 28.52 -5.38
N VAL A 18 -49.41 28.97 -5.76
CA VAL A 18 -48.63 29.90 -4.92
C VAL A 18 -48.27 31.18 -5.72
N ARG A 19 -49.08 32.21 -5.56
CA ARG A 19 -48.80 33.60 -5.97
C ARG A 19 -47.85 34.30 -4.98
N SER A 20 -46.69 33.74 -4.68
CA SER A 20 -45.56 34.47 -4.08
C SER A 20 -44.30 33.72 -4.44
N ASP A 21 -43.54 34.26 -5.40
CA ASP A 21 -42.25 33.74 -5.83
C ASP A 21 -41.36 33.48 -4.62
N PRO A 22 -40.86 32.25 -4.40
CA PRO A 22 -39.91 31.96 -3.34
C PRO A 22 -38.66 32.85 -3.41
N LYS A 23 -38.38 33.42 -4.57
CA LYS A 23 -37.30 34.39 -4.81
C LYS A 23 -37.46 35.72 -4.08
N ASN A 24 -38.68 36.13 -3.83
CA ASN A 24 -38.97 37.45 -3.21
C ASN A 24 -39.05 37.40 -1.67
N ARG A 25 -39.08 36.22 -1.06
CA ARG A 25 -39.02 36.03 0.40
C ARG A 25 -37.75 35.38 0.79
N GLY A 26 -36.85 36.09 1.44
CA GLY A 26 -35.59 35.56 1.94
C GLY A 26 -35.74 34.36 2.89
N LEU A 27 -34.69 33.60 3.08
CA LEU A 27 -34.65 32.47 4.03
C LEU A 27 -34.96 32.93 5.44
N ALA A 28 -34.44 34.08 5.86
CA ALA A 28 -34.62 34.62 7.17
C ALA A 28 -36.10 34.88 7.52
N GLU A 29 -36.84 35.49 6.58
CA GLU A 29 -38.26 35.74 6.74
C GLU A 29 -39.07 34.44 6.79
N SER A 30 -38.74 33.47 5.93
CA SER A 30 -39.41 32.17 5.93
C SER A 30 -39.25 31.41 7.25
N ILE A 31 -38.08 31.50 7.90
CA ILE A 31 -37.81 30.91 9.22
C ILE A 31 -38.54 31.66 10.31
N ARG A 32 -38.54 33.00 10.28
CA ARG A 32 -39.29 33.84 11.26
C ARG A 32 -40.79 33.57 11.24
N VAL A 33 -41.38 33.46 10.05
CA VAL A 33 -42.80 33.11 9.87
C VAL A 33 -43.08 31.68 10.37
N ALA A 34 -42.21 30.73 10.06
CA ALA A 34 -42.35 29.35 10.52
C ALA A 34 -42.32 29.25 12.06
N LEU A 35 -41.46 30.02 12.71
CA LEU A 35 -41.35 30.06 14.18
C LEU A 35 -42.54 30.75 14.84
N LYS A 36 -43.02 31.88 14.26
CA LYS A 36 -44.14 32.67 14.84
C LYS A 36 -45.50 31.99 14.56
N GLU A 37 -45.75 31.59 13.34
CA GLU A 37 -47.05 31.11 12.89
C GLU A 37 -47.17 29.58 12.79
N ARG A 38 -46.07 28.83 13.12
CA ARG A 38 -45.97 27.36 12.96
C ARG A 38 -46.28 26.87 11.53
N LYS A 39 -46.13 27.74 10.54
CA LYS A 39 -46.33 27.43 9.11
C LYS A 39 -45.02 27.01 8.46
N PHE A 40 -44.75 25.70 8.39
CA PHE A 40 -43.54 25.11 7.79
C PHE A 40 -43.59 24.95 6.28
N GLN A 41 -44.72 25.28 5.66
CA GLN A 41 -44.88 25.07 4.21
C GLN A 41 -43.90 25.92 3.39
N LEU A 42 -43.71 27.19 3.78
CA LEU A 42 -42.77 28.12 3.12
C LEU A 42 -41.33 27.62 3.13
N ILE A 43 -40.89 27.00 4.21
CA ILE A 43 -39.54 26.42 4.32
C ILE A 43 -39.41 25.16 3.46
N LYS A 44 -40.46 24.34 3.33
CA LYS A 44 -40.46 23.21 2.42
C LYS A 44 -40.29 23.66 0.98
N GLU A 45 -41.04 24.68 0.56
CA GLU A 45 -40.96 25.28 -0.77
C GLU A 45 -39.59 25.90 -1.04
N PHE A 46 -39.05 26.62 -0.07
CA PHE A 46 -37.69 27.16 -0.13
C PHE A 46 -36.61 26.05 -0.22
N THR A 47 -36.78 24.97 0.53
CA THR A 47 -35.86 23.82 0.48
C THR A 47 -35.87 23.15 -0.89
N ILE A 48 -37.05 22.98 -1.50
CA ILE A 48 -37.19 22.45 -2.87
C ILE A 48 -36.51 23.40 -3.87
N PHE A 49 -36.76 24.71 -3.74
CA PHE A 49 -36.10 25.73 -4.55
C PHE A 49 -34.56 25.64 -4.47
N LEU A 50 -33.98 25.51 -3.27
CA LEU A 50 -32.54 25.35 -3.07
C LEU A 50 -31.97 24.10 -3.78
N CYS A 51 -32.74 23.03 -3.83
CA CYS A 51 -32.30 21.77 -4.43
C CYS A 51 -32.40 21.74 -5.96
N GLU A 52 -33.41 22.42 -6.52
CA GLU A 52 -33.77 22.29 -7.96
C GLU A 52 -33.33 23.50 -8.78
N ALA A 53 -33.23 24.70 -8.21
CA ALA A 53 -32.92 25.91 -8.94
C ALA A 53 -31.42 26.04 -9.28
N LYS A 54 -31.14 26.51 -10.49
CA LYS A 54 -29.82 27.01 -10.88
C LYS A 54 -29.62 28.43 -10.33
N LEU A 55 -29.12 28.52 -9.10
CA LEU A 55 -28.90 29.76 -8.40
C LEU A 55 -27.77 30.57 -9.03
N LYS A 56 -28.01 31.88 -9.23
CA LYS A 56 -26.96 32.85 -9.58
C LYS A 56 -26.13 33.22 -8.36
N ASP A 57 -24.96 33.79 -8.58
CA ASP A 57 -24.02 34.14 -7.51
C ASP A 57 -24.62 35.16 -6.52
N ASP A 58 -25.33 36.18 -7.02
CA ASP A 58 -26.01 37.19 -6.18
C ASP A 58 -27.10 36.56 -5.29
N GLU A 59 -27.86 35.58 -5.85
CA GLU A 59 -28.89 34.86 -5.11
C GLU A 59 -28.28 34.01 -3.99
N VAL A 60 -27.16 33.31 -4.27
CA VAL A 60 -26.46 32.53 -3.26
C VAL A 60 -25.89 33.40 -2.16
N LEU A 61 -25.30 34.55 -2.51
CA LEU A 61 -24.76 35.47 -1.52
C LEU A 61 -25.87 36.02 -0.60
N SER A 62 -27.04 36.38 -1.17
CA SER A 62 -28.21 36.79 -0.37
C SER A 62 -28.68 35.68 0.57
N ILE A 63 -28.81 34.44 0.07
CA ILE A 63 -29.21 33.28 0.88
C ILE A 63 -28.22 33.04 2.01
N LEU A 64 -26.92 33.17 1.77
CA LEU A 64 -25.91 32.97 2.81
C LEU A 64 -25.93 34.07 3.87
N LYS A 65 -26.18 35.33 3.51
CA LYS A 65 -26.36 36.42 4.43
C LYS A 65 -27.59 36.19 5.32
N ASP A 66 -28.73 35.84 4.73
CA ASP A 66 -29.94 35.47 5.44
C ASP A 66 -29.72 34.28 6.40
N ALA A 67 -29.03 33.23 5.90
CA ALA A 67 -28.75 32.02 6.69
C ALA A 67 -27.86 32.32 7.89
N LYS A 68 -26.87 33.21 7.73
CA LYS A 68 -26.01 33.67 8.82
C LYS A 68 -26.78 34.44 9.88
N GLU A 69 -27.74 35.32 9.49
CA GLU A 69 -28.59 36.05 10.40
C GLU A 69 -29.47 35.15 11.27
N VAL A 70 -29.95 34.03 10.71
CA VAL A 70 -30.88 33.14 11.42
C VAL A 70 -30.19 31.85 11.92
N VAL A 71 -28.88 31.80 11.93
CA VAL A 71 -28.13 30.57 12.29
C VAL A 71 -28.57 30.00 13.64
N GLN A 72 -28.81 30.84 14.65
CA GLN A 72 -29.26 30.44 15.98
C GLN A 72 -30.62 29.72 15.98
N HIS A 73 -31.45 29.98 14.98
CA HIS A 73 -32.80 29.42 14.87
C HIS A 73 -32.87 28.16 13.99
N LEU A 74 -31.76 27.75 13.36
CA LEU A 74 -31.68 26.54 12.53
C LEU A 74 -31.65 25.26 13.38
N THR A 75 -32.66 25.07 14.22
CA THR A 75 -32.84 23.89 15.09
C THR A 75 -33.15 22.62 14.27
N PRO A 76 -33.20 21.41 14.90
CA PRO A 76 -33.48 20.14 14.18
C PRO A 76 -34.78 20.10 13.38
N VAL A 77 -35.73 20.96 13.74
CA VAL A 77 -36.99 21.11 12.98
C VAL A 77 -36.72 21.49 11.50
N PHE A 78 -35.65 22.24 11.27
CA PHE A 78 -35.22 22.70 9.93
C PHE A 78 -34.16 21.80 9.27
N LEU A 79 -33.97 20.56 9.74
CA LEU A 79 -32.93 19.63 9.25
C LEU A 79 -32.87 19.50 7.73
N LYS A 80 -34.03 19.50 7.04
CA LYS A 80 -34.09 19.39 5.57
C LYS A 80 -33.50 20.64 4.89
N ALA A 81 -33.83 21.83 5.39
CA ALA A 81 -33.28 23.09 4.91
C ALA A 81 -31.77 23.18 5.17
N VAL A 82 -31.33 22.79 6.36
CA VAL A 82 -29.90 22.73 6.72
C VAL A 82 -29.16 21.76 5.77
N LYS A 83 -29.69 20.58 5.50
CA LYS A 83 -29.07 19.64 4.54
C LYS A 83 -28.98 20.22 3.13
N ALA A 84 -29.99 20.97 2.68
CA ALA A 84 -29.95 21.63 1.38
C ALA A 84 -28.88 22.74 1.35
N LEU A 85 -28.78 23.57 2.38
CA LEU A 85 -27.75 24.59 2.52
C LEU A 85 -26.33 23.98 2.55
N LEU A 86 -26.11 22.90 3.29
CA LEU A 86 -24.83 22.19 3.34
C LEU A 86 -24.48 21.46 2.04
N SER A 87 -25.44 21.29 1.13
CA SER A 87 -25.24 20.64 -0.19
C SER A 87 -25.07 21.62 -1.34
N LEU A 88 -25.08 22.93 -1.07
CA LEU A 88 -24.86 23.95 -2.11
C LEU A 88 -23.51 23.75 -2.80
N ASN A 89 -23.49 23.98 -4.13
CA ASN A 89 -22.24 23.95 -4.89
C ASN A 89 -21.53 25.32 -4.75
N TRP A 90 -20.66 25.45 -3.76
CA TRP A 90 -19.96 26.69 -3.40
C TRP A 90 -18.51 26.74 -3.89
N LYS A 91 -17.82 25.59 -3.92
CA LYS A 91 -16.37 25.49 -4.19
C LYS A 91 -15.92 25.95 -5.58
N LYS A 92 -16.86 26.02 -6.56
CA LYS A 92 -16.59 26.42 -7.96
C LYS A 92 -17.06 27.86 -8.26
N ARG A 93 -17.44 28.63 -7.21
CA ARG A 93 -17.98 30.00 -7.34
C ARG A 93 -16.93 31.07 -7.03
N SER A 94 -17.35 32.34 -6.99
CA SER A 94 -16.48 33.48 -6.70
C SER A 94 -15.87 33.41 -5.29
N SER A 95 -14.73 34.06 -5.09
CA SER A 95 -14.04 34.12 -3.77
C SER A 95 -14.94 34.65 -2.66
N GLU A 96 -15.76 35.66 -2.96
CA GLU A 96 -16.68 36.25 -1.99
C GLU A 96 -17.71 35.24 -1.47
N ILE A 97 -18.25 34.40 -2.37
CA ILE A 97 -19.20 33.35 -1.99
C ILE A 97 -18.50 32.26 -1.16
N ILE A 98 -17.28 31.88 -1.57
CA ILE A 98 -16.50 30.89 -0.84
C ILE A 98 -16.27 31.34 0.61
N GLU A 99 -15.85 32.59 0.82
CA GLU A 99 -15.62 33.14 2.14
C GLU A 99 -16.92 33.22 2.97
N ALA A 100 -18.00 33.76 2.39
CA ALA A 100 -19.30 33.83 3.04
C ALA A 100 -19.83 32.43 3.43
N TYR A 101 -19.61 31.42 2.55
CA TYR A 101 -20.01 30.06 2.84
C TYR A 101 -19.18 29.42 3.95
N ILE A 102 -17.87 29.64 3.95
CA ILE A 102 -16.97 29.15 5.01
C ILE A 102 -17.41 29.68 6.38
N GLU A 103 -17.68 30.99 6.48
CA GLU A 103 -18.13 31.60 7.71
C GLU A 103 -19.47 31.00 8.18
N PHE A 104 -20.48 30.98 7.29
CA PHE A 104 -21.78 30.37 7.60
C PHE A 104 -21.64 28.91 8.06
N TYR A 105 -20.80 28.12 7.36
CA TYR A 105 -20.61 26.71 7.65
C TYR A 105 -20.04 26.46 9.04
N VAL A 106 -19.01 27.21 9.40
CA VAL A 106 -18.38 27.13 10.72
C VAL A 106 -19.36 27.61 11.79
N ASP A 107 -20.03 28.74 11.59
CA ASP A 107 -21.01 29.30 12.55
C ASP A 107 -22.17 28.33 12.81
N LEU A 108 -22.69 27.70 11.76
CA LEU A 108 -23.75 26.70 11.85
C LEU A 108 -23.34 25.50 12.70
N LEU A 109 -22.15 24.94 12.43
CA LEU A 109 -21.70 23.73 13.12
C LEU A 109 -21.25 24.00 14.54
N MET A 110 -20.74 25.20 14.84
CA MET A 110 -20.37 25.60 16.20
C MET A 110 -21.59 25.93 17.04
N THR A 111 -22.63 26.52 16.44
CA THR A 111 -23.89 26.82 17.12
C THR A 111 -24.70 25.56 17.39
N HIS A 112 -24.68 24.60 16.45
CA HIS A 112 -25.51 23.40 16.50
C HIS A 112 -24.68 22.12 16.36
N ASN A 113 -24.13 21.61 17.45
CA ASN A 113 -23.29 20.41 17.49
C ASN A 113 -23.92 19.16 16.83
N GLN A 114 -25.27 19.07 16.83
CA GLN A 114 -26.02 18.00 16.20
C GLN A 114 -25.80 17.88 14.68
N TYR A 115 -25.35 18.95 14.03
CA TYR A 115 -25.04 18.94 12.60
C TYR A 115 -23.59 18.62 12.28
N LEU A 116 -22.71 18.49 13.29
CA LEU A 116 -21.27 18.22 13.09
C LEU A 116 -21.05 16.97 12.23
N SER A 117 -21.76 15.87 12.51
CA SER A 117 -21.61 14.64 11.73
C SER A 117 -22.02 14.81 10.27
N ILE A 118 -23.12 15.52 10.02
CA ILE A 118 -23.62 15.80 8.65
C ILE A 118 -22.69 16.76 7.94
N GLY A 119 -22.21 17.80 8.62
CA GLY A 119 -21.28 18.76 8.07
C GLY A 119 -19.95 18.11 7.69
N VAL A 120 -19.30 17.40 8.61
CA VAL A 120 -18.06 16.66 8.32
C VAL A 120 -18.25 15.70 7.15
N PHE A 121 -19.36 14.96 7.13
CA PHE A 121 -19.68 14.05 6.03
C PHE A 121 -19.74 14.77 4.67
N LYS A 122 -20.39 15.94 4.60
CA LYS A 122 -20.50 16.74 3.38
C LYS A 122 -19.16 17.34 2.95
N LEU A 123 -18.32 17.75 3.88
CA LEU A 123 -16.96 18.24 3.56
C LEU A 123 -16.09 17.13 2.96
N ILE A 124 -16.08 15.94 3.58
CA ILE A 124 -15.27 14.82 3.09
C ILE A 124 -15.81 14.28 1.75
N GLU A 125 -17.12 14.41 1.49
CA GLU A 125 -17.69 14.06 0.18
C GLU A 125 -17.05 14.87 -0.97
N HIS A 126 -16.62 16.10 -0.72
CA HIS A 126 -15.90 16.92 -1.69
C HIS A 126 -14.47 16.44 -2.01
N TRP A 127 -13.90 15.50 -1.25
CA TRP A 127 -12.60 14.90 -1.54
C TRP A 127 -12.65 13.93 -2.72
N ILE A 128 -13.85 13.48 -3.09
CA ILE A 128 -14.06 12.61 -4.23
C ILE A 128 -14.16 13.46 -5.50
N PRO A 129 -13.21 13.33 -6.46
CA PRO A 129 -13.27 14.07 -7.72
C PRO A 129 -14.50 13.70 -8.54
N GLU A 130 -15.13 14.70 -9.15
CA GLU A 130 -16.24 14.51 -10.06
C GLU A 130 -15.77 13.94 -11.41
N LYS A 131 -16.68 13.42 -12.23
CA LYS A 131 -16.35 12.91 -13.58
C LYS A 131 -15.78 14.03 -14.48
N SER A 132 -16.26 15.26 -14.32
CA SER A 132 -15.77 16.47 -15.02
C SER A 132 -14.30 16.75 -14.72
N ASP A 133 -13.84 16.40 -13.53
CA ASP A 133 -12.50 16.75 -13.04
C ASP A 133 -11.45 15.66 -13.41
N LYS A 134 -11.82 14.65 -14.21
CA LYS A 134 -10.94 13.52 -14.58
C LYS A 134 -9.59 13.98 -15.16
N PHE A 135 -9.60 15.00 -16.01
CA PHE A 135 -8.41 15.53 -16.69
C PHE A 135 -7.59 16.48 -15.81
N ASP A 136 -8.16 16.93 -14.70
CA ASP A 136 -7.48 17.80 -13.73
C ASP A 136 -6.49 17.04 -12.84
N TRP A 137 -6.52 15.69 -12.88
CA TRP A 137 -5.68 14.83 -12.05
C TRP A 137 -4.58 14.15 -12.86
N VAL A 138 -3.35 14.60 -12.71
CA VAL A 138 -2.17 14.02 -13.38
C VAL A 138 -1.27 13.33 -12.36
N LYS A 139 -1.05 12.02 -12.52
CA LYS A 139 -0.19 11.22 -11.62
C LYS A 139 -0.56 11.41 -10.13
N GLY A 140 -1.86 11.55 -9.82
CA GLY A 140 -2.36 11.75 -8.46
C GLY A 140 -2.25 13.16 -7.91
N CYS A 141 -1.79 14.13 -8.70
CA CYS A 141 -1.74 15.54 -8.32
C CYS A 141 -2.88 16.31 -8.99
N PRO A 142 -3.60 17.18 -8.26
CA PRO A 142 -4.63 18.02 -8.83
C PRO A 142 -4.02 19.17 -9.63
N SER A 143 -4.77 19.70 -10.61
CA SER A 143 -4.48 20.99 -11.25
C SER A 143 -4.51 22.12 -10.19
N GLU A 144 -3.88 23.25 -10.48
CA GLU A 144 -3.88 24.40 -9.56
C GLU A 144 -5.30 24.87 -9.23
N ARG A 145 -6.20 24.84 -10.21
CA ARG A 145 -7.61 25.18 -10.01
C ARG A 145 -8.28 24.22 -9.00
N SER A 146 -8.13 22.93 -9.19
CA SER A 146 -8.69 21.92 -8.28
C SER A 146 -8.06 21.99 -6.90
N ARG A 147 -6.77 22.32 -6.82
CA ARG A 147 -6.05 22.51 -5.55
C ARG A 147 -6.60 23.69 -4.75
N LEU A 148 -6.89 24.83 -5.40
CA LEU A 148 -7.50 25.98 -4.72
C LEU A 148 -8.89 25.66 -4.17
N GLN A 149 -9.70 24.91 -4.94
CA GLN A 149 -11.02 24.47 -4.48
C GLN A 149 -10.93 23.54 -3.26
N LEU A 150 -9.99 22.59 -3.27
CA LEU A 150 -9.76 21.69 -2.16
C LEU A 150 -9.20 22.41 -0.94
N LYS A 151 -8.36 23.44 -1.15
CA LYS A 151 -7.85 24.28 -0.04
C LYS A 151 -8.98 24.89 0.76
N ALA A 152 -10.00 25.44 0.10
CA ALA A 152 -11.17 25.99 0.79
C ALA A 152 -11.88 24.93 1.65
N VAL A 153 -12.01 23.69 1.15
CA VAL A 153 -12.60 22.57 1.93
C VAL A 153 -11.74 22.21 3.15
N HIS A 154 -10.42 22.16 2.98
CA HIS A 154 -9.48 21.90 4.09
C HIS A 154 -9.45 23.05 5.10
N ASP A 155 -9.58 24.29 4.67
CA ASP A 155 -9.65 25.46 5.55
C ASP A 155 -10.89 25.38 6.47
N VAL A 156 -12.06 25.00 5.95
CA VAL A 156 -13.26 24.75 6.76
C VAL A 156 -13.02 23.64 7.76
N LEU A 157 -12.50 22.49 7.29
CA LEU A 157 -12.23 21.35 8.16
C LEU A 157 -11.24 21.70 9.27
N ASN A 158 -10.19 22.46 8.95
CA ASN A 158 -9.20 22.91 9.93
C ASN A 158 -9.83 23.83 10.99
N ARG A 159 -10.70 24.78 10.59
CA ARG A 159 -11.43 25.65 11.54
C ARG A 159 -12.32 24.83 12.47
N ILE A 160 -13.07 23.85 11.93
CA ILE A 160 -13.93 22.95 12.73
C ILE A 160 -13.09 22.14 13.72
N LEU A 161 -11.99 21.54 13.30
CA LEU A 161 -11.10 20.74 14.15
C LEU A 161 -10.43 21.58 15.24
N ASN A 162 -10.15 22.87 14.99
CA ASN A 162 -9.61 23.78 16.00
C ASN A 162 -10.67 24.17 17.03
N ALA A 163 -11.90 24.44 16.57
CA ALA A 163 -12.99 24.89 17.45
C ALA A 163 -13.62 23.73 18.25
N ALA A 164 -13.68 22.54 17.67
CA ALA A 164 -14.29 21.36 18.27
C ALA A 164 -13.38 20.12 18.14
N PRO A 165 -12.32 19.97 18.96
CA PRO A 165 -11.39 18.83 18.89
C PRO A 165 -12.07 17.46 19.03
N MET A 166 -13.22 17.37 19.69
CA MET A 166 -14.03 16.15 19.85
C MET A 166 -14.51 15.58 18.50
N THR A 167 -14.47 16.37 17.42
CA THR A 167 -14.86 15.90 16.07
C THR A 167 -13.84 14.93 15.45
N PHE A 168 -12.66 14.75 16.03
CA PHE A 168 -11.62 13.85 15.55
C PHE A 168 -12.14 12.47 15.19
N GLN A 169 -12.87 11.81 16.10
CA GLN A 169 -13.41 10.48 15.86
C GLN A 169 -14.43 10.43 14.70
N PHE A 170 -15.27 11.48 14.59
CA PHE A 170 -16.21 11.60 13.46
C PHE A 170 -15.49 11.75 12.14
N VAL A 171 -14.44 12.55 12.11
CA VAL A 171 -13.62 12.74 10.89
C VAL A 171 -12.96 11.43 10.50
N CYS A 172 -12.28 10.74 11.43
CA CYS A 172 -11.66 9.44 11.17
C CYS A 172 -12.68 8.42 10.62
N LYS A 173 -13.83 8.28 11.29
CA LYS A 173 -14.88 7.38 10.84
C LYS A 173 -15.40 7.75 9.46
N THR A 174 -15.68 9.02 9.22
CA THR A 174 -16.22 9.47 7.93
C THR A 174 -15.22 9.26 6.80
N ILE A 175 -13.93 9.49 7.03
CA ILE A 175 -12.88 9.22 6.04
C ILE A 175 -12.82 7.72 5.72
N THR A 176 -12.93 6.86 6.73
CA THR A 176 -12.93 5.40 6.55
C THR A 176 -14.16 4.93 5.76
N ASP A 177 -15.35 5.42 6.11
CA ASP A 177 -16.62 5.02 5.51
C ASP A 177 -16.77 5.51 4.05
N LYS A 178 -16.19 6.69 3.74
CA LYS A 178 -16.24 7.29 2.41
C LYS A 178 -15.08 6.89 1.50
N PHE A 179 -14.14 6.08 1.98
CA PHE A 179 -13.02 5.67 1.16
C PHE A 179 -13.52 4.95 -0.11
N PRO A 180 -13.05 5.34 -1.32
CA PRO A 180 -13.53 4.77 -2.58
C PRO A 180 -13.33 3.26 -2.65
N TYR A 181 -14.29 2.57 -3.24
CA TYR A 181 -14.19 1.14 -3.52
C TYR A 181 -13.06 0.86 -4.52
N TYR A 182 -12.29 -0.21 -4.33
CA TYR A 182 -11.05 -0.49 -5.06
C TYR A 182 -11.19 -0.58 -6.59
N LYS A 183 -12.39 -0.87 -7.12
CA LYS A 183 -12.68 -0.87 -8.56
C LYS A 183 -13.05 0.51 -9.13
N ARG A 184 -13.03 1.57 -8.33
CA ARG A 184 -13.28 2.93 -8.84
C ARG A 184 -12.12 3.39 -9.74
N PRO A 185 -12.37 4.32 -10.68
CA PRO A 185 -11.32 4.88 -11.52
C PRO A 185 -10.14 5.45 -10.71
N ALA A 186 -8.92 5.32 -11.23
CA ALA A 186 -7.71 5.70 -10.52
C ALA A 186 -7.70 7.15 -10.00
N TYR A 187 -8.21 8.12 -10.78
CA TYR A 187 -8.26 9.53 -10.36
C TYR A 187 -9.15 9.76 -9.13
N VAL A 188 -10.18 8.93 -8.93
CA VAL A 188 -11.08 9.02 -7.77
C VAL A 188 -10.35 8.60 -6.50
N THR A 189 -9.70 7.43 -6.52
CA THR A 189 -8.95 6.92 -5.37
C THR A 189 -7.72 7.78 -5.09
N ALA A 190 -6.98 8.17 -6.13
CA ALA A 190 -5.83 9.04 -6.00
C ALA A 190 -6.21 10.41 -5.41
N GLY A 191 -7.32 11.02 -5.90
CA GLY A 191 -7.81 12.28 -5.37
C GLY A 191 -8.20 12.19 -3.89
N TYR A 192 -8.81 11.08 -3.49
CA TYR A 192 -9.15 10.85 -2.10
C TYR A 192 -7.90 10.69 -1.22
N VAL A 193 -6.94 9.85 -1.65
CA VAL A 193 -5.67 9.66 -0.95
C VAL A 193 -4.88 10.97 -0.83
N TYR A 194 -4.89 11.80 -1.89
CA TYR A 194 -4.27 13.12 -1.86
C TYR A 194 -4.79 13.98 -0.70
N ASN A 195 -6.11 14.05 -0.54
CA ASN A 195 -6.73 14.82 0.53
C ASN A 195 -6.46 14.21 1.93
N VAL A 196 -6.40 12.88 2.05
CA VAL A 196 -6.01 12.21 3.30
C VAL A 196 -4.57 12.59 3.69
N LEU A 197 -3.63 12.55 2.75
CA LEU A 197 -2.23 12.93 3.00
C LEU A 197 -2.13 14.44 3.33
N TRP A 198 -2.92 15.28 2.66
CA TRP A 198 -2.96 16.71 2.96
C TRP A 198 -3.50 17.01 4.37
N LEU A 199 -4.52 16.25 4.83
CA LEU A 199 -4.99 16.37 6.23
C LEU A 199 -3.86 16.13 7.23
N ILE A 200 -3.04 15.10 7.00
CA ILE A 200 -1.89 14.76 7.86
C ILE A 200 -0.88 15.91 7.93
N GLU A 201 -0.69 16.66 6.84
CA GLU A 201 0.29 17.77 6.79
C GLU A 201 -0.02 18.88 7.80
N TYR A 202 -1.28 19.27 7.95
CA TYR A 202 -1.66 20.35 8.85
C TYR A 202 -2.26 19.87 10.19
N LYS A 203 -2.57 18.57 10.33
CA LYS A 203 -3.08 17.94 11.56
C LYS A 203 -2.35 16.63 11.86
N PRO A 204 -1.16 16.68 12.48
CA PRO A 204 -0.36 15.48 12.78
C PRO A 204 -1.07 14.44 13.65
N ILE A 205 -2.10 14.81 14.40
CA ILE A 205 -2.90 13.86 15.20
C ILE A 205 -3.56 12.76 14.34
N PHE A 206 -3.76 13.02 13.03
CA PHE A 206 -4.31 12.06 12.08
C PHE A 206 -3.26 11.14 11.45
N GLU A 207 -1.96 11.33 11.71
CA GLU A 207 -0.90 10.52 11.06
C GLU A 207 -1.13 9.03 11.22
N GLU A 208 -1.26 8.56 12.45
CA GLU A 208 -1.38 7.13 12.74
C GLU A 208 -2.64 6.51 12.11
N PRO A 209 -3.85 6.97 12.44
CA PRO A 209 -5.07 6.34 11.91
C PRO A 209 -5.20 6.48 10.39
N MET A 210 -4.69 7.55 9.79
CA MET A 210 -4.81 7.74 8.35
C MET A 210 -3.75 6.98 7.56
N LEU A 211 -2.50 6.90 8.01
CA LEU A 211 -1.49 6.06 7.37
C LEU A 211 -1.84 4.57 7.47
N GLN A 212 -2.38 4.14 8.62
CA GLN A 212 -2.87 2.77 8.78
C GLN A 212 -4.02 2.48 7.80
N LEU A 213 -5.01 3.38 7.71
CA LEU A 213 -6.11 3.26 6.75
C LEU A 213 -5.60 3.18 5.30
N VAL A 214 -4.71 4.09 4.92
CA VAL A 214 -4.14 4.15 3.56
C VAL A 214 -3.43 2.85 3.22
N LEU A 215 -2.56 2.33 4.09
CA LEU A 215 -1.83 1.08 3.86
C LEU A 215 -2.77 -0.13 3.81
N GLN A 216 -3.80 -0.20 4.66
CA GLN A 216 -4.84 -1.24 4.58
C GLN A 216 -5.59 -1.21 3.25
N ARG A 217 -5.91 -0.02 2.73
CA ARG A 217 -6.57 0.13 1.42
C ARG A 217 -5.63 -0.21 0.25
N PHE A 218 -4.35 0.10 0.39
CA PHE A 218 -3.34 -0.29 -0.60
C PHE A 218 -3.13 -1.81 -0.63
N LEU A 219 -3.16 -2.49 0.52
CA LEU A 219 -3.16 -3.95 0.58
C LEU A 219 -4.33 -4.54 -0.21
N LEU A 220 -5.53 -3.98 -0.05
CA LEU A 220 -6.70 -4.43 -0.81
C LEU A 220 -6.51 -4.24 -2.31
N LEU A 221 -5.88 -3.15 -2.74
CA LEU A 221 -5.53 -2.92 -4.15
C LEU A 221 -4.46 -3.92 -4.63
N ASP A 222 -3.44 -4.18 -3.82
CA ASP A 222 -2.31 -5.05 -4.15
C ASP A 222 -2.74 -6.51 -4.35
N VAL A 223 -3.55 -7.03 -3.44
CA VAL A 223 -4.12 -8.39 -3.53
C VAL A 223 -5.04 -8.54 -4.75
N ASN A 224 -5.73 -7.48 -5.18
CA ASN A 224 -6.60 -7.48 -6.35
C ASN A 224 -5.89 -7.07 -7.66
N ALA A 225 -4.57 -6.97 -7.64
CA ALA A 225 -3.75 -6.67 -8.81
C ALA A 225 -2.56 -7.64 -8.87
N PRO A 226 -2.77 -8.91 -9.26
CA PRO A 226 -1.73 -9.92 -9.33
C PRO A 226 -0.59 -9.47 -10.24
N ARG A 227 0.65 -9.79 -9.84
CA ARG A 227 1.87 -9.38 -10.55
C ARG A 227 1.88 -9.87 -12.00
N GLU A 228 1.39 -11.07 -12.24
CA GLU A 228 1.33 -11.71 -13.55
C GLU A 228 0.46 -10.92 -14.53
N GLU A 229 -0.67 -10.40 -14.05
CA GLU A 229 -1.58 -9.57 -14.86
C GLU A 229 -1.04 -8.14 -15.09
N ILE A 230 -0.22 -7.62 -14.16
CA ILE A 230 0.42 -6.31 -14.31
C ILE A 230 1.61 -6.39 -15.28
N GLY A 231 2.39 -7.47 -15.20
CA GLY A 231 3.64 -7.69 -15.94
C GLY A 231 3.45 -8.34 -17.32
N ALA A 232 2.28 -8.89 -17.62
CA ALA A 232 2.01 -9.51 -18.92
C ALA A 232 2.07 -8.42 -20.01
N GLU A 233 3.21 -8.34 -20.69
CA GLU A 233 3.30 -7.72 -22.00
C GLU A 233 2.62 -8.71 -22.96
N THR A 234 1.33 -8.58 -23.18
CA THR A 234 0.71 -9.22 -24.33
C THR A 234 1.21 -8.47 -25.54
N ASP A 235 1.98 -9.15 -26.37
CA ASP A 235 2.35 -8.75 -27.74
C ASP A 235 1.12 -8.73 -28.67
N ASP A 236 -0.06 -8.59 -28.13
CA ASP A 236 -1.27 -8.36 -28.90
C ASP A 236 -1.27 -6.88 -29.33
N GLU A 237 -0.57 -6.62 -30.42
CA GLU A 237 -0.90 -5.58 -31.37
C GLU A 237 -2.29 -5.91 -31.92
N ASP A 238 -3.33 -5.67 -31.12
CA ASP A 238 -4.69 -5.64 -31.63
C ASP A 238 -4.90 -4.26 -32.25
N ASP A 239 -4.57 -4.21 -33.53
CA ASP A 239 -4.94 -3.20 -34.51
C ASP A 239 -6.47 -3.14 -34.63
N ASN A 240 -7.16 -2.67 -33.59
CA ASN A 240 -8.47 -2.06 -33.75
C ASN A 240 -8.25 -0.57 -33.98
N VAL A 241 -7.79 -0.28 -35.18
CA VAL A 241 -7.89 1.04 -35.80
C VAL A 241 -9.37 1.38 -35.89
N ASP A 242 -9.84 2.26 -35.00
CA ASP A 242 -11.09 2.97 -35.21
C ASP A 242 -11.06 3.63 -36.59
N ALA A 243 -11.89 3.13 -37.49
CA ALA A 243 -11.96 3.51 -38.90
C ALA A 243 -12.39 4.99 -39.14
N ASP A 244 -12.44 5.83 -38.11
CA ASP A 244 -12.88 7.23 -38.17
C ASP A 244 -11.76 8.28 -38.06
N ARG A 245 -10.46 7.87 -38.12
CA ARG A 245 -9.34 8.80 -38.10
C ARG A 245 -8.52 8.83 -39.41
N VAL A 246 -9.18 8.78 -40.54
CA VAL A 246 -8.55 9.14 -41.81
C VAL A 246 -8.96 10.57 -42.12
N PHE A 247 -8.04 11.49 -42.09
CA PHE A 247 -8.02 12.92 -42.43
C PHE A 247 -7.72 13.86 -41.25
N GLN A 248 -6.44 13.92 -40.89
CA GLN A 248 -5.78 15.18 -40.54
C GLN A 248 -4.29 15.08 -40.87
N MET A 249 -3.91 15.75 -41.95
CA MET A 249 -2.52 16.01 -42.35
C MET A 249 -1.94 17.14 -41.48
N ASP A 250 -0.65 16.96 -41.18
CA ASP A 250 0.33 17.98 -40.84
C ASP A 250 0.16 18.74 -39.51
N ASP A 251 0.87 18.26 -38.48
CA ASP A 251 1.78 19.16 -37.77
C ASP A 251 2.93 18.37 -37.12
N VAL A 252 4.14 18.70 -37.57
CA VAL A 252 5.42 18.20 -37.06
C VAL A 252 5.71 18.93 -35.77
N SER A 253 5.49 18.32 -34.62
CA SER A 253 6.28 18.63 -33.43
C SER A 253 6.05 17.65 -32.26
N SER A 254 7.16 17.29 -31.66
CA SER A 254 7.35 16.62 -30.38
C SER A 254 7.05 15.11 -30.32
N TYR A 255 8.12 14.35 -30.51
CA TYR A 255 8.27 13.00 -29.95
C TYR A 255 8.21 13.06 -28.40
N THR A 256 7.02 13.14 -27.85
CA THR A 256 6.81 12.77 -26.45
C THR A 256 6.85 11.25 -26.38
N LYS A 257 7.91 10.71 -25.79
CA LYS A 257 7.97 9.31 -25.37
C LYS A 257 6.70 9.02 -24.56
N THR A 258 5.75 8.29 -25.14
CA THR A 258 4.56 7.80 -24.46
C THR A 258 5.04 6.92 -23.31
N GLU A 259 4.95 7.43 -22.08
CA GLU A 259 5.26 6.65 -20.87
C GLU A 259 4.34 5.41 -20.88
N LYS A 260 4.92 4.23 -21.04
CA LYS A 260 4.22 2.94 -20.98
C LYS A 260 3.49 2.84 -19.64
N THR A 261 2.17 2.96 -19.63
CA THR A 261 1.34 2.87 -18.41
C THR A 261 0.98 1.40 -18.14
N VAL A 262 0.73 1.07 -16.87
CA VAL A 262 0.22 -0.25 -16.46
C VAL A 262 -1.17 -0.46 -17.06
N LYS A 263 -1.39 -1.57 -17.78
CA LYS A 263 -2.69 -1.87 -18.42
C LYS A 263 -3.77 -2.26 -17.40
N HIS A 264 -3.42 -2.99 -16.33
CA HIS A 264 -4.37 -3.42 -15.31
C HIS A 264 -4.92 -2.24 -14.49
N PRO A 265 -6.26 -1.98 -14.44
CA PRO A 265 -6.83 -0.76 -13.88
C PRO A 265 -6.58 -0.61 -12.38
N VAL A 266 -6.65 -1.70 -11.61
CA VAL A 266 -6.36 -1.69 -10.17
C VAL A 266 -4.86 -1.49 -9.94
N GLY A 267 -4.00 -2.16 -10.73
CA GLY A 267 -2.56 -1.97 -10.69
C GLY A 267 -2.15 -0.53 -11.01
N LYS A 268 -2.79 0.12 -12.00
CA LYS A 268 -2.59 1.55 -12.28
C LYS A 268 -2.99 2.43 -11.10
N THR A 269 -4.09 2.12 -10.43
CA THR A 269 -4.53 2.85 -9.25
C THR A 269 -3.52 2.72 -8.11
N LEU A 270 -3.05 1.49 -7.85
CA LEU A 270 -2.04 1.20 -6.84
C LEU A 270 -0.73 1.95 -7.14
N ASP A 271 -0.27 1.94 -8.39
CA ASP A 271 0.96 2.61 -8.82
C ASP A 271 0.93 4.11 -8.54
N ILE A 272 -0.17 4.78 -8.89
CA ILE A 272 -0.35 6.21 -8.61
C ILE A 272 -0.41 6.46 -7.09
N CYS A 273 -1.14 5.65 -6.35
CA CYS A 273 -1.27 5.79 -4.91
C CYS A 273 0.05 5.57 -4.16
N LEU A 274 0.82 4.53 -4.52
CA LEU A 274 2.15 4.30 -3.97
C LEU A 274 3.14 5.42 -4.33
N PHE A 275 3.07 5.92 -5.57
CA PHE A 275 3.88 7.07 -5.98
C PHE A 275 3.64 8.30 -5.08
N MET A 276 2.38 8.58 -4.76
CA MET A 276 2.02 9.69 -3.87
C MET A 276 2.51 9.45 -2.44
N LEU A 277 2.37 8.23 -1.94
CA LEU A 277 2.84 7.88 -0.60
C LEU A 277 4.38 7.95 -0.51
N TYR A 278 5.10 7.46 -1.51
CA TYR A 278 6.57 7.60 -1.55
C TYR A 278 7.00 9.05 -1.58
N ARG A 279 6.31 9.90 -2.34
CA ARG A 279 6.59 11.35 -2.35
C ARG A 279 6.36 11.96 -0.97
N PHE A 280 5.26 11.64 -0.31
CA PHE A 280 4.98 12.10 1.06
C PHE A 280 6.06 11.65 2.04
N ILE A 281 6.48 10.38 1.99
CA ILE A 281 7.56 9.85 2.82
C ILE A 281 8.88 10.56 2.52
N ASP A 282 9.19 10.79 1.25
CA ASP A 282 10.41 11.49 0.84
C ASP A 282 10.46 12.91 1.40
N GLU A 283 9.38 13.66 1.25
CA GLU A 283 9.27 15.03 1.75
C GLU A 283 9.40 15.11 3.29
N LYS A 284 8.87 14.12 4.02
CA LYS A 284 8.88 14.11 5.49
C LYS A 284 10.11 13.44 6.11
N CYS A 285 10.67 12.42 5.46
CA CYS A 285 11.72 11.57 6.03
C CYS A 285 13.12 11.85 5.46
N ARG A 286 13.24 12.45 4.28
CA ARG A 286 14.54 12.79 3.71
C ARG A 286 15.17 13.95 4.49
N ILE A 287 16.27 13.63 5.16
CA ILE A 287 17.00 14.57 6.01
C ILE A 287 18.25 15.03 5.27
N HIS A 288 18.40 16.33 5.13
CA HIS A 288 19.60 16.98 4.61
C HIS A 288 20.54 17.36 5.76
N LYS A 289 21.80 17.68 5.44
CA LYS A 289 22.80 18.11 6.46
C LYS A 289 22.30 19.26 7.34
N ASN A 290 21.51 20.17 6.76
CA ASN A 290 20.98 21.38 7.42
C ASN A 290 19.58 21.18 8.04
N SER A 291 19.07 19.94 8.12
CA SER A 291 17.75 19.68 8.68
C SER A 291 17.69 20.00 10.16
N THR A 292 16.58 20.63 10.58
CA THR A 292 16.33 21.01 11.97
C THR A 292 16.12 19.77 12.86
N GLY A 293 16.25 19.94 14.18
CA GLY A 293 15.95 18.89 15.15
C GLY A 293 14.52 18.39 15.05
N GLU A 294 13.57 19.27 14.75
CA GLU A 294 12.17 18.95 14.58
C GLU A 294 11.91 18.06 13.34
N GLN A 295 12.55 18.38 12.21
CA GLN A 295 12.48 17.55 11.00
C GLN A 295 13.00 16.13 11.25
N ARG A 296 14.12 16.02 12.00
CA ARG A 296 14.69 14.71 12.38
C ARG A 296 13.76 13.91 13.29
N SER A 297 13.11 14.60 14.24
CA SER A 297 12.11 13.99 15.14
C SER A 297 10.88 13.51 14.36
N THR A 298 10.38 14.32 13.43
CA THR A 298 9.25 13.96 12.56
C THR A 298 9.57 12.75 11.69
N ALA A 299 10.76 12.72 11.06
CA ALA A 299 11.20 11.59 10.26
C ALA A 299 11.27 10.28 11.07
N LYS A 300 11.84 10.35 12.29
CA LYS A 300 11.90 9.20 13.20
C LYS A 300 10.50 8.73 13.62
N ARG A 301 9.60 9.66 13.91
CA ARG A 301 8.21 9.36 14.30
C ARG A 301 7.47 8.65 13.17
N ILE A 302 7.55 9.16 11.94
CA ILE A 302 6.91 8.54 10.76
C ILE A 302 7.51 7.15 10.48
N PHE A 303 8.84 7.00 10.57
CA PHE A 303 9.48 5.70 10.43
C PHE A 303 8.95 4.70 11.47
N ASN A 304 8.95 5.06 12.74
CA ASN A 304 8.45 4.18 13.81
C ASN A 304 6.98 3.82 13.60
N LEU A 305 6.17 4.76 13.15
CA LEU A 305 4.76 4.52 12.83
C LEU A 305 4.60 3.53 11.67
N LEU A 306 5.34 3.72 10.58
CA LEU A 306 5.32 2.78 9.44
C LEU A 306 5.82 1.39 9.85
N LEU A 307 6.82 1.32 10.73
CA LEU A 307 7.33 0.07 11.27
C LEU A 307 6.28 -0.65 12.13
N HIS A 308 5.51 0.10 12.94
CA HIS A 308 4.41 -0.45 13.72
C HIS A 308 3.26 -0.95 12.82
N ILE A 309 2.86 -0.16 11.83
CA ILE A 309 1.82 -0.57 10.86
C ILE A 309 2.29 -1.80 10.07
N PHE A 310 3.58 -1.89 9.75
CA PHE A 310 4.13 -3.09 9.12
C PHE A 310 3.95 -4.32 10.01
N ASP A 311 4.32 -4.22 11.28
CA ASP A 311 4.22 -5.34 12.23
C ASP A 311 2.78 -5.83 12.37
N ASP A 312 1.84 -4.91 12.52
CA ASP A 312 0.42 -5.23 12.77
C ASP A 312 -0.37 -5.62 11.52
N THR A 313 -0.02 -5.04 10.38
CA THR A 313 -0.88 -5.15 9.19
C THR A 313 -0.19 -5.85 8.02
N LEU A 314 1.08 -5.53 7.72
CA LEU A 314 1.76 -6.05 6.52
C LEU A 314 2.40 -7.41 6.76
N LEU A 315 3.09 -7.61 7.88
CA LEU A 315 3.77 -8.86 8.21
C LEU A 315 2.82 -10.06 8.27
N PRO A 316 1.61 -9.98 8.86
CA PRO A 316 0.66 -11.08 8.84
C PRO A 316 -0.11 -11.23 7.52
N SER A 317 0.04 -10.31 6.58
CA SER A 317 -0.69 -10.35 5.30
C SER A 317 -0.03 -11.30 4.31
N TYR A 318 -0.86 -12.08 3.63
CA TYR A 318 -0.42 -13.02 2.58
C TYR A 318 -0.70 -12.46 1.18
N ASN A 319 0.08 -12.89 0.18
CA ASN A 319 -0.06 -12.47 -1.23
C ASN A 319 0.07 -10.96 -1.49
N THR A 320 0.94 -10.28 -0.76
CA THR A 320 1.28 -8.89 -1.06
C THR A 320 2.46 -8.83 -2.04
N HIS A 321 2.39 -7.93 -3.03
CA HIS A 321 3.39 -7.85 -4.10
C HIS A 321 4.18 -6.55 -4.11
N HIS A 322 3.56 -5.42 -3.74
CA HIS A 322 4.14 -4.08 -3.89
C HIS A 322 4.08 -3.22 -2.63
N VAL A 323 3.05 -3.36 -1.79
CA VAL A 323 2.84 -2.45 -0.64
C VAL A 323 3.95 -2.58 0.40
N GLN A 324 4.52 -3.77 0.60
CA GLN A 324 5.65 -3.99 1.50
C GLN A 324 6.90 -3.17 1.14
N PHE A 325 7.06 -2.78 -0.13
CA PHE A 325 8.16 -1.93 -0.56
C PHE A 325 8.15 -0.52 0.04
N VAL A 326 7.08 -0.12 0.70
CA VAL A 326 7.04 1.10 1.51
C VAL A 326 8.11 1.05 2.61
N LEU A 327 8.25 -0.11 3.29
CA LEU A 327 9.31 -0.31 4.28
C LEU A 327 10.68 -0.38 3.64
N PHE A 328 10.81 -1.05 2.49
CA PHE A 328 12.05 -1.10 1.74
C PHE A 328 12.55 0.31 1.38
N TYR A 329 11.63 1.19 0.97
CA TYR A 329 11.98 2.57 0.63
C TYR A 329 12.38 3.38 1.86
N VAL A 330 11.58 3.37 2.91
CA VAL A 330 11.86 4.20 4.11
C VAL A 330 13.15 3.75 4.82
N THR A 331 13.45 2.45 4.80
CA THR A 331 14.70 1.91 5.36
C THR A 331 15.93 2.29 4.54
N SER A 332 15.79 2.55 3.24
CA SER A 332 16.88 3.01 2.39
C SER A 332 17.36 4.44 2.71
N ILE A 333 16.56 5.23 3.42
CA ILE A 333 16.89 6.62 3.78
C ILE A 333 18.03 6.66 4.82
N ARG A 334 18.09 5.69 5.74
CA ARG A 334 19.10 5.63 6.80
C ARG A 334 19.42 4.19 7.19
N VAL A 335 20.70 3.89 7.38
CA VAL A 335 21.14 2.56 7.85
C VAL A 335 20.53 2.19 9.20
N ALA A 336 20.39 3.14 10.13
CA ALA A 336 19.74 2.89 11.43
C ALA A 336 18.26 2.42 11.31
N TYR A 337 17.55 2.83 10.25
CA TYR A 337 16.20 2.33 9.99
C TYR A 337 16.22 0.89 9.48
N SER A 338 17.23 0.53 8.69
CA SER A 338 17.44 -0.85 8.26
C SER A 338 17.77 -1.77 9.43
N GLU A 339 18.60 -1.31 10.35
CA GLU A 339 18.93 -2.03 11.58
C GLU A 339 17.68 -2.25 12.45
N ALA A 340 16.90 -1.19 12.68
CA ALA A 340 15.67 -1.29 13.46
C ALA A 340 14.63 -2.24 12.82
N PHE A 341 14.50 -2.22 11.50
CA PHE A 341 13.62 -3.13 10.76
C PHE A 341 14.07 -4.59 10.89
N LEU A 342 15.36 -4.86 10.71
CA LEU A 342 15.92 -6.20 10.86
C LEU A 342 15.87 -6.70 12.31
N ASP A 343 16.07 -5.82 13.29
CA ASP A 343 15.95 -6.18 14.71
C ASP A 343 14.51 -6.52 15.09
N LEU A 344 13.51 -5.79 14.59
CA LEU A 344 12.09 -6.14 14.75
C LEU A 344 11.81 -7.54 14.23
N LEU A 345 12.21 -7.83 12.99
CA LEU A 345 12.01 -9.15 12.37
C LEU A 345 12.72 -10.25 13.15
N TRP A 346 13.97 -10.00 13.58
CA TRP A 346 14.74 -10.96 14.34
C TRP A 346 14.14 -11.26 15.72
N GLN A 347 13.59 -10.26 16.39
CA GLN A 347 12.84 -10.46 17.64
C GLN A 347 11.63 -11.39 17.45
N LYS A 348 10.91 -11.27 16.30
CA LYS A 348 9.80 -12.18 15.98
C LYS A 348 10.29 -13.63 15.79
N VAL A 349 11.44 -13.81 15.14
CA VAL A 349 12.05 -15.15 14.94
C VAL A 349 12.46 -15.79 16.25
N GLN A 350 13.01 -15.02 17.18
CA GLN A 350 13.50 -15.53 18.46
C GLN A 350 12.41 -15.77 19.50
N ASN A 351 11.23 -15.16 19.35
CA ASN A 351 10.18 -15.23 20.34
C ASN A 351 9.35 -16.53 20.18
N PRO A 352 9.43 -17.49 21.12
CA PRO A 352 8.71 -18.75 21.03
C PRO A 352 7.17 -18.61 21.21
N GLN A 353 6.69 -17.45 21.65
CA GLN A 353 5.27 -17.18 21.82
C GLN A 353 4.58 -16.77 20.51
N ILE A 354 5.37 -16.42 19.49
CA ILE A 354 4.86 -16.01 18.18
C ILE A 354 4.58 -17.26 17.34
N SER A 355 3.48 -17.21 16.57
CA SER A 355 3.14 -18.28 15.63
C SER A 355 4.31 -18.59 14.69
N PRO A 356 4.65 -19.88 14.47
CA PRO A 356 5.69 -20.27 13.52
C PRO A 356 5.50 -19.70 12.11
N ILE A 357 4.25 -19.45 11.70
CA ILE A 357 3.93 -18.84 10.40
C ILE A 357 4.44 -17.40 10.34
N ILE A 358 4.22 -16.61 11.38
CA ILE A 358 4.73 -15.23 11.47
C ILE A 358 6.27 -15.23 11.58
N GLY A 359 6.84 -16.18 12.33
CA GLY A 359 8.29 -16.37 12.39
C GLY A 359 8.87 -16.68 11.00
N HIS A 360 8.26 -17.60 10.26
CA HIS A 360 8.62 -17.92 8.88
C HIS A 360 8.53 -16.69 7.96
N ALA A 361 7.42 -15.93 8.03
CA ALA A 361 7.24 -14.69 7.27
C ALA A 361 8.35 -13.67 7.61
N ALA A 362 8.65 -13.47 8.88
CA ALA A 362 9.73 -12.58 9.33
C ALA A 362 11.09 -12.99 8.74
N VAL A 363 11.41 -14.29 8.73
CA VAL A 363 12.63 -14.81 8.09
C VAL A 363 12.62 -14.51 6.58
N GLY A 364 11.50 -14.73 5.89
CA GLY A 364 11.36 -14.41 4.46
C GLY A 364 11.60 -12.94 4.14
N TYR A 365 11.08 -12.03 4.97
CA TYR A 365 11.37 -10.60 4.88
C TYR A 365 12.85 -10.29 5.08
N MET A 366 13.50 -10.90 6.09
CA MET A 366 14.93 -10.74 6.32
C MET A 366 15.75 -11.24 5.13
N THR A 367 15.43 -12.43 4.61
CA THR A 367 16.13 -13.04 3.47
C THR A 367 16.09 -12.15 2.24
N SER A 368 14.88 -11.72 1.84
CA SER A 368 14.71 -10.90 0.65
C SER A 368 15.29 -9.50 0.84
N PHE A 369 15.20 -8.90 2.04
CA PHE A 369 15.79 -7.60 2.33
C PHE A 369 17.31 -7.63 2.30
N LEU A 370 17.96 -8.56 3.03
CA LEU A 370 19.41 -8.70 3.07
C LEU A 370 20.00 -9.04 1.70
N SER A 371 19.26 -9.75 0.84
CA SER A 371 19.73 -10.10 -0.51
C SER A 371 19.52 -9.00 -1.55
N ARG A 372 18.42 -8.22 -1.45
CA ARG A 372 18.00 -7.27 -2.50
C ARG A 372 18.36 -5.82 -2.23
N ALA A 373 18.55 -5.42 -0.98
CA ALA A 373 18.86 -4.03 -0.62
C ALA A 373 20.34 -3.70 -0.94
N ARG A 374 20.54 -2.82 -1.94
CA ARG A 374 21.87 -2.37 -2.38
C ARG A 374 22.54 -1.45 -1.37
N PHE A 375 21.76 -0.71 -0.61
CA PHE A 375 22.24 0.29 0.36
C PHE A 375 22.75 -0.31 1.68
N LEU A 376 22.59 -1.61 1.89
CA LEU A 376 23.06 -2.27 3.12
C LEU A 376 24.58 -2.47 3.06
N PRO A 377 25.32 -2.06 4.11
CA PRO A 377 26.74 -2.36 4.21
C PRO A 377 26.94 -3.87 4.43
N LEU A 378 28.02 -4.43 3.88
CA LEU A 378 28.34 -5.84 3.99
C LEU A 378 28.49 -6.28 5.46
N SER A 379 29.02 -5.41 6.31
CA SER A 379 29.16 -5.65 7.75
C SER A 379 27.83 -5.95 8.45
N LEU A 380 26.73 -5.31 8.00
CA LEU A 380 25.40 -5.57 8.53
C LEU A 380 24.88 -6.94 8.08
N VAL A 381 25.13 -7.32 6.82
CA VAL A 381 24.78 -8.66 6.32
C VAL A 381 25.55 -9.75 7.11
N GLN A 382 26.85 -9.55 7.30
CA GLN A 382 27.70 -10.46 8.11
C GLN A 382 27.21 -10.55 9.56
N TYR A 383 26.81 -9.44 10.15
CA TYR A 383 26.29 -9.40 11.51
C TYR A 383 25.04 -10.28 11.67
N TYR A 384 24.07 -10.16 10.76
CA TYR A 384 22.85 -10.99 10.82
C TYR A 384 23.11 -12.44 10.43
N LEU A 385 24.01 -12.72 9.47
CA LEU A 385 24.45 -14.09 9.19
C LEU A 385 25.03 -14.76 10.44
N LYS A 386 25.89 -14.05 11.18
CA LYS A 386 26.43 -14.54 12.44
C LYS A 386 25.36 -14.78 13.51
N LYS A 387 24.43 -13.83 13.68
CA LYS A 387 23.27 -13.98 14.59
C LYS A 387 22.45 -15.22 14.26
N MET A 388 22.10 -15.42 12.99
CA MET A 388 21.33 -16.56 12.51
C MET A 388 22.09 -17.88 12.71
N SER A 389 23.39 -17.91 12.43
CA SER A 389 24.24 -19.09 12.64
C SER A 389 24.32 -19.50 14.12
N ILE A 390 24.55 -18.55 15.02
CA ILE A 390 24.58 -18.80 16.46
C ILE A 390 23.24 -19.36 16.95
N TRP A 391 22.15 -18.75 16.52
CA TRP A 391 20.80 -19.20 16.86
C TRP A 391 20.53 -20.62 16.33
N ALA A 392 20.94 -20.93 15.10
CA ALA A 392 20.79 -22.26 14.51
C ALA A 392 21.59 -23.31 15.29
N HIS A 393 22.82 -23.01 15.69
CA HIS A 393 23.63 -23.91 16.53
C HIS A 393 22.96 -24.17 17.88
N THR A 394 22.47 -23.15 18.56
CA THR A 394 21.75 -23.29 19.84
C THR A 394 20.49 -24.15 19.66
N TYR A 395 19.75 -23.93 18.57
CA TYR A 395 18.57 -24.72 18.25
C TYR A 395 18.90 -26.22 18.04
N ILE A 396 20.00 -26.52 17.32
CA ILE A 396 20.48 -27.89 17.10
C ILE A 396 20.82 -28.56 18.44
N ASP A 397 21.51 -27.85 19.34
CA ASP A 397 21.87 -28.38 20.65
C ASP A 397 20.65 -28.67 21.53
N ASP A 398 19.67 -27.78 21.52
CA ASP A 398 18.44 -27.94 22.29
C ASP A 398 17.53 -29.03 21.72
N SER A 399 17.46 -29.14 20.38
CA SER A 399 16.68 -30.20 19.73
C SER A 399 17.27 -31.60 19.97
N SER A 400 18.58 -31.71 20.12
CA SER A 400 19.26 -32.96 20.42
C SER A 400 18.96 -33.48 21.83
N LYS A 401 18.64 -32.59 22.78
CA LYS A 401 18.32 -32.92 24.18
C LYS A 401 16.86 -33.30 24.40
N LYS A 402 15.96 -32.86 23.51
CA LYS A 402 14.51 -33.07 23.62
C LYS A 402 14.08 -34.18 22.66
N THR A 403 13.32 -35.16 23.15
CA THR A 403 12.61 -36.16 22.33
C THR A 403 11.46 -35.44 21.57
N LEU A 404 11.83 -34.54 20.64
CA LEU A 404 10.86 -33.79 19.88
C LEU A 404 10.23 -34.68 18.80
N THR A 405 8.92 -34.52 18.62
CA THR A 405 8.18 -35.14 17.52
C THR A 405 8.75 -34.68 16.18
N TRP A 406 9.04 -35.63 15.29
CA TRP A 406 9.58 -35.39 13.94
C TRP A 406 8.52 -34.74 13.02
N SER A 407 7.95 -33.62 13.42
CA SER A 407 6.99 -32.86 12.60
C SER A 407 7.69 -31.70 11.91
N PHE A 408 7.57 -31.61 10.60
CA PHE A 408 8.10 -30.50 9.82
C PHE A 408 7.65 -29.14 10.37
N GLY A 409 6.35 -29.01 10.69
CA GLY A 409 5.78 -27.77 11.22
C GLY A 409 6.40 -27.30 12.54
N ALA A 410 6.90 -28.24 13.38
CA ALA A 410 7.58 -27.89 14.64
C ALA A 410 8.93 -27.22 14.40
N HIS A 411 9.59 -27.50 13.28
CA HIS A 411 10.90 -26.97 12.93
C HIS A 411 10.86 -25.92 11.79
N LEU A 412 9.67 -25.42 11.41
CA LEU A 412 9.46 -24.53 10.28
C LEU A 412 10.40 -23.32 10.31
N VAL A 413 10.48 -22.62 11.44
CA VAL A 413 11.32 -21.42 11.60
C VAL A 413 12.81 -21.79 11.49
N PHE A 414 13.22 -22.95 12.04
CA PHE A 414 14.59 -23.42 11.92
C PHE A 414 14.98 -23.68 10.46
N TYR A 415 14.14 -24.38 9.70
CA TYR A 415 14.39 -24.63 8.28
C TYR A 415 14.46 -23.33 7.48
N SER A 416 13.58 -22.37 7.78
CA SER A 416 13.58 -21.04 7.14
C SER A 416 14.88 -20.27 7.41
N VAL A 417 15.37 -20.30 8.65
CA VAL A 417 16.64 -19.64 9.02
C VAL A 417 17.82 -20.33 8.31
N CYS A 418 17.85 -21.67 8.26
CA CYS A 418 18.89 -22.41 7.54
C CYS A 418 18.88 -22.07 6.05
N GLU A 419 17.71 -22.09 5.41
CA GLU A 419 17.57 -21.71 4.01
C GLU A 419 18.05 -20.26 3.76
N THR A 420 17.75 -19.34 4.67
CA THR A 420 18.23 -17.95 4.60
C THR A 420 19.76 -17.89 4.63
N ILE A 421 20.40 -18.61 5.55
CA ILE A 421 21.86 -18.67 5.64
C ILE A 421 22.43 -19.18 4.31
N PHE A 422 21.91 -20.30 3.79
CA PHE A 422 22.38 -20.89 2.55
C PHE A 422 22.15 -19.97 1.34
N TYR A 423 20.98 -19.36 1.26
CA TYR A 423 20.64 -18.41 0.19
C TYR A 423 21.51 -17.15 0.23
N LEU A 424 21.74 -16.55 1.38
CA LEU A 424 22.55 -15.33 1.49
C LEU A 424 24.02 -15.61 1.15
N ILE A 425 24.56 -16.76 1.55
CA ILE A 425 25.93 -17.16 1.18
C ILE A 425 26.02 -17.37 -0.33
N ALA A 426 25.06 -18.08 -0.94
CA ALA A 426 25.04 -18.30 -2.38
C ALA A 426 24.84 -16.98 -3.18
N SER A 427 23.85 -16.17 -2.81
CA SER A 427 23.50 -14.96 -3.54
C SER A 427 24.49 -13.80 -3.37
N ARG A 428 25.22 -13.75 -2.25
CA ARG A 428 26.24 -12.75 -1.94
C ARG A 428 27.66 -13.31 -1.97
N ALA A 429 27.88 -14.51 -2.51
CA ALA A 429 29.16 -15.21 -2.54
C ALA A 429 30.29 -14.28 -2.97
N ARG A 430 30.13 -13.58 -4.10
CA ARG A 430 31.13 -12.65 -4.64
C ARG A 430 31.64 -11.63 -3.62
N TYR A 431 30.75 -11.08 -2.78
CA TYR A 431 31.12 -10.09 -1.78
C TYR A 431 31.61 -10.70 -0.47
N LEU A 432 31.14 -11.91 -0.15
CA LEU A 432 31.49 -12.63 1.09
C LEU A 432 32.78 -13.43 0.95
N THR A 433 33.36 -13.54 -0.24
CA THR A 433 34.60 -14.29 -0.53
C THR A 433 35.69 -13.42 -1.16
N ASP A 434 35.49 -12.10 -1.23
CA ASP A 434 36.41 -11.17 -1.89
C ASP A 434 37.74 -11.01 -1.13
N SER A 435 37.70 -11.13 0.19
CA SER A 435 38.88 -10.96 1.04
C SER A 435 39.12 -12.18 1.93
N SER A 436 40.40 -12.42 2.31
CA SER A 436 40.78 -13.46 3.28
C SER A 436 40.07 -13.33 4.64
N LYS A 437 39.73 -12.09 5.03
CA LYS A 437 38.94 -11.81 6.26
C LYS A 437 37.51 -12.29 6.12
N ASP A 438 36.92 -12.12 4.96
CA ASP A 438 35.54 -12.52 4.68
C ASP A 438 35.42 -14.06 4.59
N LEU A 439 36.43 -14.72 4.02
CA LEU A 439 36.51 -16.18 4.03
C LEU A 439 36.64 -16.71 5.46
N HIS A 440 37.54 -16.13 6.25
CA HIS A 440 37.69 -16.53 7.67
C HIS A 440 36.37 -16.29 8.45
N PHE A 441 35.62 -15.24 8.14
CA PHE A 441 34.30 -15.04 8.71
C PHE A 441 33.36 -16.20 8.37
N LEU A 442 33.31 -16.66 7.10
CA LEU A 442 32.49 -17.81 6.69
C LEU A 442 32.88 -19.12 7.38
N GLU A 443 34.18 -19.37 7.57
CA GLU A 443 34.70 -20.53 8.33
C GLU A 443 34.19 -20.51 9.79
N CYS A 444 34.20 -19.32 10.42
CA CYS A 444 33.71 -19.13 11.80
C CYS A 444 32.20 -19.43 11.96
N LEU A 445 31.41 -19.46 10.90
CA LEU A 445 29.98 -19.78 10.95
C LEU A 445 29.72 -21.28 11.17
N GLN A 446 30.74 -22.15 11.03
CA GLN A 446 30.63 -23.62 11.20
C GLN A 446 29.47 -24.22 10.37
N LEU A 447 29.42 -23.87 9.08
CA LEU A 447 28.34 -24.24 8.18
C LEU A 447 28.17 -25.76 8.00
N SER A 448 29.27 -26.52 8.10
CA SER A 448 29.24 -27.99 8.04
C SER A 448 28.33 -28.58 9.12
N ARG A 449 28.34 -27.99 10.33
CA ARG A 449 27.50 -28.45 11.44
C ARG A 449 26.01 -28.17 11.19
N ILE A 450 25.68 -27.00 10.57
CA ILE A 450 24.31 -26.66 10.23
C ILE A 450 23.81 -27.57 9.12
N ALA A 451 24.58 -27.71 8.03
CA ALA A 451 24.20 -28.51 6.87
C ALA A 451 24.09 -30.02 7.17
N GLY A 452 24.97 -30.55 8.03
CA GLY A 452 25.04 -31.97 8.38
C GLY A 452 24.29 -32.36 9.67
N CYS A 453 23.49 -31.47 10.28
CA CYS A 453 22.76 -31.77 11.48
C CYS A 453 21.67 -32.84 11.29
N HIS A 454 21.25 -33.47 12.37
CA HIS A 454 20.22 -34.53 12.36
C HIS A 454 18.85 -34.10 11.81
N LEU A 455 18.55 -32.79 11.80
CA LEU A 455 17.34 -32.23 11.25
C LEU A 455 17.36 -32.11 9.70
N ASN A 456 18.53 -32.30 9.07
CA ASN A 456 18.75 -32.29 7.62
C ASN A 456 18.07 -31.12 6.89
N PRO A 457 18.45 -29.86 7.17
CA PRO A 457 17.81 -28.69 6.58
C PRO A 457 17.92 -28.62 5.04
N LEU A 458 19.01 -29.12 4.45
CA LEU A 458 19.20 -29.15 2.98
C LEU A 458 18.11 -29.93 2.24
N ARG A 459 17.47 -30.89 2.89
CA ARG A 459 16.36 -31.65 2.30
C ARG A 459 15.09 -30.80 2.12
N TYR A 460 14.84 -29.89 3.04
CA TYR A 460 13.61 -29.09 3.08
C TYR A 460 13.76 -27.74 2.35
N CYS A 461 14.99 -27.27 2.15
CA CYS A 461 15.27 -26.07 1.38
C CYS A 461 14.91 -26.25 -0.10
N LEU A 462 14.70 -25.13 -0.78
CA LEU A 462 14.53 -25.12 -2.23
C LEU A 462 15.74 -25.76 -2.90
N ALA A 463 15.51 -26.65 -3.89
CA ALA A 463 16.58 -27.43 -4.53
C ALA A 463 17.66 -26.54 -5.16
N SER A 464 17.26 -25.45 -5.84
CA SER A 464 18.19 -24.47 -6.42
C SER A 464 19.06 -23.78 -5.36
N VAL A 465 18.51 -23.45 -4.20
CA VAL A 465 19.26 -22.86 -3.08
C VAL A 465 20.26 -23.87 -2.50
N ALA A 466 19.82 -25.11 -2.28
CA ALA A 466 20.66 -26.17 -1.75
C ALA A 466 21.83 -26.49 -2.67
N THR A 467 21.59 -26.56 -4.01
CA THR A 467 22.63 -26.77 -5.03
C THR A 467 23.60 -25.59 -5.08
N ALA A 468 23.08 -24.36 -5.19
CA ALA A 468 23.90 -23.15 -5.21
C ALA A 468 24.81 -23.02 -3.97
N PHE A 469 24.28 -23.32 -2.79
CA PHE A 469 25.06 -23.33 -1.56
C PHE A 469 26.12 -24.46 -1.57
N ALA A 470 25.79 -25.65 -2.09
CA ALA A 470 26.72 -26.75 -2.18
C ALA A 470 27.91 -26.43 -3.09
N ASP A 471 27.68 -25.75 -4.22
CA ASP A 471 28.72 -25.34 -5.16
C ASP A 471 29.68 -24.33 -4.53
N VAL A 472 29.12 -23.26 -3.91
CA VAL A 472 29.94 -22.28 -3.19
C VAL A 472 30.72 -22.95 -2.03
N SER A 473 30.06 -23.82 -1.28
CA SER A 473 30.69 -24.54 -0.16
C SER A 473 31.82 -25.49 -0.62
N ARG A 474 31.68 -26.11 -1.79
CA ARG A 474 32.72 -26.93 -2.40
C ARG A 474 33.90 -26.08 -2.85
N THR A 475 33.66 -24.97 -3.51
CA THR A 475 34.71 -24.07 -4.03
C THR A 475 35.59 -23.53 -2.89
N TYR A 476 35.01 -23.16 -1.77
CA TYR A 476 35.71 -22.57 -0.64
C TYR A 476 35.89 -23.52 0.56
N GLN A 477 35.60 -24.82 0.37
CA GLN A 477 35.77 -25.88 1.39
C GLN A 477 35.04 -25.62 2.73
N LEU A 478 33.86 -24.93 2.66
CA LEU A 478 33.10 -24.55 3.85
C LEU A 478 32.28 -25.70 4.46
N ALA A 479 31.73 -26.58 3.62
CA ALA A 479 30.91 -27.73 4.04
C ALA A 479 30.83 -28.81 2.95
N TYR A 480 30.70 -30.07 3.37
CA TYR A 480 30.51 -31.21 2.45
C TYR A 480 29.02 -31.48 2.21
N CYS A 481 28.38 -30.72 1.36
CA CYS A 481 26.93 -30.76 1.13
C CYS A 481 26.50 -31.87 0.18
N TYR A 482 27.33 -32.24 -0.81
CA TYR A 482 26.97 -33.25 -1.82
C TYR A 482 26.67 -34.62 -1.28
N THR A 483 27.43 -35.09 -0.27
CA THR A 483 27.14 -36.36 0.39
C THR A 483 25.74 -36.36 1.04
N VAL A 484 25.33 -35.24 1.64
CA VAL A 484 24.02 -35.09 2.25
C VAL A 484 22.91 -35.01 1.19
N LEU A 485 23.14 -34.30 0.08
CA LEU A 485 22.19 -34.19 -1.02
C LEU A 485 21.98 -35.52 -1.76
N HIS A 486 23.08 -36.29 -2.00
CA HIS A 486 23.01 -37.58 -2.66
C HIS A 486 22.55 -38.73 -1.73
N SER A 487 22.84 -38.65 -0.45
CA SER A 487 22.43 -39.66 0.56
C SER A 487 20.94 -39.56 0.90
N SER A 488 20.32 -38.44 0.59
CA SER A 488 18.87 -38.26 0.74
C SER A 488 18.19 -38.60 -0.59
N PRO A 489 17.92 -39.90 -0.91
CA PRO A 489 17.23 -40.25 -2.13
C PRO A 489 15.90 -39.51 -2.10
N ARG A 490 15.69 -38.65 -3.10
CA ARG A 490 14.36 -38.16 -3.45
C ARG A 490 13.52 -39.41 -3.66
N ARG A 491 12.80 -39.85 -2.62
CA ARG A 491 11.88 -40.98 -2.75
C ARG A 491 10.79 -40.51 -3.71
N LYS A 492 10.99 -40.81 -5.00
CA LYS A 492 9.99 -40.59 -6.07
C LYS A 492 8.74 -41.46 -5.85
N LEU A 493 8.72 -42.31 -4.85
CA LEU A 493 7.56 -43.13 -4.53
C LEU A 493 6.60 -42.36 -3.60
N PRO A 494 5.36 -42.14 -4.01
CA PRO A 494 4.34 -41.60 -3.13
C PRO A 494 4.21 -42.55 -1.94
N ILE A 495 4.47 -42.04 -0.73
CA ILE A 495 4.19 -42.81 0.49
C ILE A 495 2.68 -42.91 0.61
N VAL A 496 2.13 -44.00 0.12
CA VAL A 496 0.72 -44.34 0.30
C VAL A 496 0.53 -44.60 1.80
N SER A 497 -0.08 -43.66 2.51
CA SER A 497 -0.48 -43.92 3.89
C SER A 497 -1.55 -45.00 3.89
N VAL A 498 -1.62 -45.80 4.98
CA VAL A 498 -2.60 -46.87 5.21
C VAL A 498 -4.07 -46.41 5.04
N ARG A 499 -4.33 -45.13 4.88
CA ARG A 499 -5.63 -44.50 4.61
C ARG A 499 -5.79 -43.94 3.20
N GLY A 500 -4.94 -44.32 2.23
CA GLY A 500 -5.10 -43.93 0.82
C GLY A 500 -4.90 -42.45 0.51
N LYS A 501 -4.46 -41.61 1.44
CA LYS A 501 -4.08 -40.21 1.18
C LYS A 501 -2.60 -40.15 0.81
N CYS A 502 -2.32 -39.73 -0.42
CA CYS A 502 -0.95 -39.41 -0.85
C CYS A 502 -0.46 -38.24 0.03
N LYS A 503 0.53 -38.48 0.90
CA LYS A 503 1.25 -37.39 1.58
C LYS A 503 2.19 -36.77 0.54
N THR A 504 1.87 -35.58 0.09
CA THR A 504 2.84 -34.71 -0.61
C THR A 504 4.03 -34.48 0.32
N GLU A 505 5.24 -34.54 -0.22
CA GLU A 505 6.44 -34.16 0.55
C GLU A 505 6.24 -32.74 1.11
N GLU A 506 6.38 -32.61 2.42
CA GLU A 506 6.34 -31.30 3.07
C GLU A 506 7.63 -30.56 2.68
N LYS A 507 7.51 -29.58 1.78
CA LYS A 507 8.60 -28.68 1.39
C LYS A 507 8.41 -27.32 2.04
N LEU A 508 9.51 -26.63 2.28
CA LEU A 508 9.47 -25.27 2.75
C LEU A 508 8.87 -24.38 1.64
N GLU A 509 7.81 -23.67 1.97
CA GLU A 509 7.26 -22.64 1.07
C GLU A 509 8.17 -21.42 1.13
N THR A 510 8.87 -21.13 0.04
CA THR A 510 9.86 -20.05 0.05
C THR A 510 9.16 -18.71 -0.12
N LEU A 511 9.24 -17.88 0.90
CA LEU A 511 8.66 -16.53 0.91
C LEU A 511 9.73 -15.48 0.59
N PHE A 512 9.59 -14.80 -0.57
CA PHE A 512 10.42 -13.65 -0.96
C PHE A 512 9.58 -12.39 -1.14
N PRO A 513 9.25 -11.67 -0.05
CA PRO A 513 8.37 -10.50 -0.12
C PRO A 513 8.91 -9.38 -1.01
N PHE A 514 10.22 -9.09 -0.97
CA PHE A 514 10.86 -8.11 -1.84
C PHE A 514 11.34 -8.76 -3.14
N ASN A 515 10.38 -9.25 -3.92
CA ASN A 515 10.65 -9.78 -5.25
C ASN A 515 10.65 -8.64 -6.30
N HIS A 516 10.61 -8.96 -7.59
CA HIS A 516 10.68 -7.97 -8.65
C HIS A 516 9.52 -6.94 -8.58
N TYR A 517 9.87 -5.64 -8.61
CA TYR A 517 8.91 -4.54 -8.58
C TYR A 517 8.48 -4.18 -10.01
N VAL A 518 7.19 -4.36 -10.33
CA VAL A 518 6.69 -4.23 -11.71
C VAL A 518 5.90 -2.95 -11.99
N LEU A 519 5.51 -2.18 -10.97
CA LEU A 519 4.80 -0.92 -11.13
C LEU A 519 5.72 0.16 -11.73
N LYS A 520 5.23 0.86 -12.76
CA LYS A 520 6.09 1.70 -13.61
C LYS A 520 6.36 3.11 -13.06
N LEU A 521 5.34 3.76 -12.49
CA LEU A 521 5.44 5.14 -12.01
C LEU A 521 6.18 5.23 -10.67
N SER A 522 5.86 4.36 -9.73
CA SER A 522 6.44 4.32 -8.39
C SER A 522 7.81 3.63 -8.34
N LYS A 523 8.17 2.85 -9.37
CA LYS A 523 9.46 2.15 -9.52
C LYS A 523 10.68 3.05 -9.30
N LYS A 524 10.61 4.32 -9.69
CA LYS A 524 11.71 5.27 -9.54
C LYS A 524 12.24 5.43 -8.10
N TYR A 525 11.40 5.19 -7.09
CA TYR A 525 11.80 5.24 -5.69
C TYR A 525 12.52 3.96 -5.22
N ILE A 526 12.32 2.85 -5.94
CA ILE A 526 12.81 1.53 -5.55
C ILE A 526 14.04 1.12 -6.37
N GLU A 527 14.04 1.36 -7.68
CA GLU A 527 15.01 0.81 -8.63
C GLU A 527 16.47 1.11 -8.29
N ALA A 528 16.77 2.35 -7.87
CA ALA A 528 18.14 2.75 -7.52
C ALA A 528 18.72 1.95 -6.33
N ASN A 529 17.86 1.51 -5.43
CA ASN A 529 18.20 0.84 -4.17
C ASN A 529 18.03 -0.68 -4.23
N PHE A 530 17.55 -1.22 -5.34
CA PHE A 530 17.17 -2.63 -5.48
C PHE A 530 18.16 -3.39 -6.36
N ILE A 531 18.61 -4.58 -5.92
CA ILE A 531 19.45 -5.48 -6.70
C ILE A 531 18.54 -6.42 -7.48
N VAL A 532 18.57 -6.31 -8.81
CA VAL A 532 17.93 -7.25 -9.72
C VAL A 532 18.92 -8.36 -10.02
N HIS A 533 18.64 -9.59 -9.60
CA HIS A 533 19.38 -10.75 -10.07
C HIS A 533 18.85 -11.11 -11.46
N GLN A 534 19.68 -11.00 -12.48
CA GLN A 534 19.35 -11.45 -13.82
C GLN A 534 19.58 -12.95 -13.87
N CYS A 535 18.51 -13.72 -13.94
CA CYS A 535 18.57 -15.11 -14.34
C CYS A 535 18.69 -15.13 -15.87
N LYS A 536 19.82 -15.55 -16.39
CA LYS A 536 19.95 -15.81 -17.82
C LYS A 536 19.34 -17.19 -18.10
N GLY A 537 18.15 -17.17 -18.64
CA GLY A 537 17.53 -18.27 -19.40
C GLY A 537 17.25 -19.55 -18.62
N THR A 538 16.06 -19.68 -18.13
CA THR A 538 15.18 -20.85 -18.10
C THR A 538 13.93 -20.51 -17.29
N ASP A 539 12.78 -21.01 -17.66
CA ASP A 539 11.44 -20.71 -17.12
C ASP A 539 11.19 -21.08 -15.63
N ASN A 540 12.23 -21.52 -14.91
CA ASN A 540 12.14 -21.95 -13.49
C ASN A 540 12.92 -21.07 -12.52
N CYS A 541 12.93 -19.76 -12.73
CA CYS A 541 13.55 -18.85 -11.79
C CYS A 541 12.78 -18.80 -10.47
N VAL A 542 13.47 -19.00 -9.34
CA VAL A 542 12.99 -18.85 -7.95
C VAL A 542 12.31 -17.49 -7.69
N CYS A 543 12.46 -16.55 -8.60
CA CYS A 543 11.95 -15.19 -8.46
C CYS A 543 10.49 -14.97 -8.92
N GLY A 544 9.78 -15.98 -9.41
CA GLY A 544 8.50 -15.70 -10.03
C GLY A 544 7.41 -16.76 -10.13
N SER A 545 7.54 -17.94 -9.53
CA SER A 545 6.52 -18.98 -9.76
C SER A 545 5.91 -19.51 -8.47
N THR A 546 4.82 -18.90 -8.05
CA THR A 546 3.80 -19.59 -7.28
C THR A 546 2.71 -20.07 -8.23
N ASN A 547 2.48 -21.39 -8.24
CA ASN A 547 1.33 -22.09 -8.84
C ASN A 547 1.28 -22.18 -10.36
N LYS A 548 1.95 -23.21 -10.93
CA LYS A 548 1.40 -23.93 -12.07
C LYS A 548 0.86 -25.28 -11.60
N SER A 549 -0.43 -25.48 -11.85
CA SER A 549 -1.16 -26.73 -11.72
C SER A 549 -0.45 -27.88 -12.46
N LEU A 550 -0.48 -29.08 -11.85
CA LEU A 550 0.02 -30.34 -12.36
C LEU A 550 -0.30 -30.55 -13.85
N SER A 551 0.73 -30.61 -14.65
CA SER A 551 0.75 -31.40 -15.88
C SER A 551 2.13 -32.06 -15.95
N THR A 552 2.11 -33.36 -16.26
CA THR A 552 3.16 -34.36 -16.35
C THR A 552 4.52 -33.89 -16.88
N PRO A 553 5.64 -34.46 -16.39
CA PRO A 553 6.99 -34.03 -16.73
C PRO A 553 7.45 -34.63 -18.09
N PRO A 554 8.24 -33.93 -18.88
CA PRO A 554 9.22 -34.52 -19.76
C PRO A 554 10.56 -34.71 -19.06
N ASP A 555 11.27 -35.68 -19.53
CA ASP A 555 12.52 -36.26 -19.05
C ASP A 555 13.69 -35.28 -18.93
N ASP A 556 14.56 -35.63 -18.00
CA ASP A 556 15.92 -35.21 -17.69
C ASP A 556 16.63 -34.36 -18.77
N GLU A 557 16.80 -33.05 -18.49
CA GLU A 557 17.95 -32.29 -18.93
C GLU A 557 18.41 -31.33 -17.82
N GLU A 558 19.70 -31.29 -17.59
CA GLU A 558 20.45 -30.76 -16.48
C GLU A 558 20.21 -29.26 -16.26
N ASP A 559 19.71 -28.89 -15.04
CA ASP A 559 19.58 -27.52 -14.56
C ASP A 559 20.92 -26.95 -14.08
N ASP A 560 21.72 -26.44 -15.02
CA ASP A 560 23.08 -25.91 -14.80
C ASP A 560 23.13 -24.35 -14.75
N PHE A 561 22.12 -23.66 -14.23
CA PHE A 561 21.89 -22.27 -14.69
C PHE A 561 22.14 -21.08 -13.76
N ILE A 562 22.27 -21.23 -12.45
CA ILE A 562 22.59 -20.07 -11.58
C ILE A 562 24.09 -19.95 -11.31
N ILE A 563 24.83 -20.98 -11.53
CA ILE A 563 26.21 -21.18 -11.01
C ILE A 563 27.26 -21.12 -12.09
N SER A 564 26.95 -21.52 -13.31
CA SER A 564 27.92 -21.52 -14.42
C SER A 564 28.52 -20.12 -14.69
N ASP A 565 27.71 -19.04 -14.58
CA ASP A 565 28.22 -17.70 -14.76
C ASP A 565 28.93 -17.14 -13.51
N MET A 566 28.53 -17.57 -12.30
CA MET A 566 29.25 -17.20 -11.07
C MET A 566 30.59 -17.92 -10.97
N LEU A 567 30.66 -19.20 -11.35
CA LEU A 567 31.90 -19.99 -11.34
C LEU A 567 32.87 -19.58 -12.43
N LYS A 568 32.42 -19.26 -13.63
CA LYS A 568 33.30 -18.74 -14.71
C LYS A 568 33.97 -17.42 -14.34
N HIS A 569 33.29 -16.55 -13.59
CA HIS A 569 33.90 -15.33 -13.07
C HIS A 569 34.88 -15.60 -11.93
N LEU A 570 34.66 -16.65 -11.14
CA LEU A 570 35.57 -17.05 -10.05
C LEU A 570 36.83 -17.76 -10.56
N GLU A 571 36.70 -18.62 -11.61
CA GLU A 571 37.86 -19.27 -12.27
C GLU A 571 38.78 -18.28 -13.01
N MET A 572 38.21 -17.18 -13.51
CA MET A 572 39.03 -16.12 -14.15
C MET A 572 39.79 -15.27 -13.12
N SER A 573 39.31 -15.17 -11.88
CA SER A 573 40.00 -14.41 -10.81
C SER A 573 41.13 -15.18 -10.12
N THR A 574 41.16 -16.52 -10.24
CA THR A 574 42.22 -17.37 -9.64
C THR A 574 43.41 -17.60 -10.58
N LYS A 575 43.37 -17.08 -11.82
CA LYS A 575 44.47 -17.18 -12.81
C LYS A 575 45.21 -15.87 -13.05
N GLN A 576 45.03 -14.87 -12.21
CA GLN A 576 45.89 -13.71 -12.05
C GLN A 576 46.46 -13.71 -10.62
#